data_66ad88caab263f406837380856057f46
#
_entry.id   66ad88caab263f406837380856057f46
#
_cell.length_a   1.000
_cell.length_b   1.000
_cell.length_c   1.000
_cell.angle_alpha   90.00
_cell.angle_beta   90.00
_cell.angle_gamma   90.00
#
_symmetry.space_group_name_H-M   'P 1'
#
loop_
_entity.id
_entity.type
_entity.pdbx_description
1 polymer ?
#
loop_
_entity_poly.entity_id
_entity_poly.type
_entity_poly.pdbx_seq_one_letter_code
_entity_poly.pdbx_strand_id
1 'polypeptide(L)'
;MNAIPTLTPLSLPCNSSFDAKDWEILSSHWYPVARIQDVSNAPQRVTLLDVNMALYKTESGEIHLVRDICPHRGVPLTKGWVDGEEIVCPYHGLRYNTEGKCTQIPAQPELTKISDRFSLTKFPVVQRYGLIWTSIHGRDVTQANIPVLDTWDDAEHQAILPPFVDIGGSSGRQLEGFIDVAHFAWVHHNAFANRDNPIVPKYHTERTNYGLKTVYISNVSNYPHELKHLEPEGFLWKRTFEVYPPFSAVLTVDFPEGGILKILNACCPISSNKTRLFVPLTRNFDQTGDLEKVYAFNAQIFAEDQDMVESQKPEELPLDLMMEAHFEADRSSTTYRRILAEWGLSKRYTV
;
A
#
# COMPACT_ATOMS: atom_id res chain seq x y z
N MET A 1 2.75 -19.25 28.18
CA MET A 1 2.99 -18.90 26.77
C MET A 1 2.47 -20.06 25.93
N ASN A 2 1.26 -19.94 25.40
CA ASN A 2 0.71 -20.98 24.53
C ASN A 2 1.36 -20.81 23.15
N ALA A 3 2.07 -21.84 22.68
CA ALA A 3 2.63 -21.88 21.35
C ALA A 3 1.49 -21.70 20.33
N ILE A 4 1.59 -20.66 19.50
CA ILE A 4 0.71 -20.49 18.35
C ILE A 4 0.87 -21.73 17.48
N PRO A 5 -0.22 -22.41 17.08
CA PRO A 5 -0.12 -23.57 16.20
C PRO A 5 0.67 -23.14 14.95
N THR A 6 1.72 -23.87 14.62
CA THR A 6 2.45 -23.70 13.37
C THR A 6 1.53 -24.08 12.22
N LEU A 7 0.75 -23.11 11.75
CA LEU A 7 0.04 -23.23 10.47
C LEU A 7 1.10 -23.44 9.40
N THR A 8 0.90 -24.44 8.56
CA THR A 8 1.73 -24.61 7.35
C THR A 8 1.77 -23.29 6.60
N PRO A 9 2.95 -22.75 6.27
CA PRO A 9 3.04 -21.52 5.50
C PRO A 9 2.18 -21.61 4.25
N LEU A 10 1.46 -20.55 3.92
CA LEU A 10 0.67 -20.51 2.70
C LEU A 10 1.62 -20.66 1.51
N SER A 11 1.35 -21.59 0.62
CA SER A 11 2.12 -21.74 -0.62
C SER A 11 1.65 -20.75 -1.68
N LEU A 12 2.52 -20.49 -2.66
CA LEU A 12 2.20 -19.72 -3.86
C LEU A 12 0.85 -20.16 -4.45
N PRO A 13 -0.08 -19.24 -4.77
CA PRO A 13 -1.32 -19.57 -5.47
C PRO A 13 -1.05 -20.25 -6.81
N CYS A 14 -1.87 -21.24 -7.17
CA CYS A 14 -1.67 -22.04 -8.42
C CYS A 14 -1.63 -21.18 -9.69
N ASN A 15 -2.33 -20.04 -9.69
CA ASN A 15 -2.41 -19.11 -10.83
C ASN A 15 -1.77 -17.77 -10.47
N SER A 16 -0.69 -17.78 -9.67
CA SER A 16 0.00 -16.55 -9.33
C SER A 16 0.64 -15.92 -10.56
N SER A 17 0.54 -14.60 -10.62
CA SER A 17 1.24 -13.78 -11.60
C SER A 17 2.71 -13.53 -11.24
N PHE A 18 3.12 -13.87 -10.01
CA PHE A 18 4.50 -13.73 -9.51
C PHE A 18 5.31 -15.00 -9.69
N ASP A 19 6.61 -14.86 -9.91
CA ASP A 19 7.55 -15.96 -9.73
C ASP A 19 7.56 -16.44 -8.28
N ALA A 20 7.78 -17.74 -8.07
CA ALA A 20 7.73 -18.33 -6.72
C ALA A 20 8.71 -17.68 -5.74
N LYS A 21 9.94 -17.38 -6.20
CA LYS A 21 10.96 -16.72 -5.37
C LYS A 21 10.57 -15.30 -4.99
N ASP A 22 10.05 -14.53 -5.96
CA ASP A 22 9.65 -13.15 -5.73
C ASP A 22 8.43 -13.08 -4.81
N TRP A 23 7.49 -13.99 -5.00
CA TRP A 23 6.33 -14.11 -4.13
C TRP A 23 6.73 -14.43 -2.68
N GLU A 24 7.70 -15.35 -2.48
CA GLU A 24 8.20 -15.70 -1.14
C GLU A 24 8.83 -14.50 -0.43
N ILE A 25 9.68 -13.74 -1.14
CA ILE A 25 10.29 -12.52 -0.60
C ILE A 25 9.20 -11.50 -0.24
N LEU A 26 8.33 -11.17 -1.19
CA LEU A 26 7.30 -10.15 -1.03
C LEU A 26 6.27 -10.52 0.03
N SER A 27 5.92 -11.81 0.17
CA SER A 27 4.92 -12.28 1.13
C SER A 27 5.31 -12.07 2.60
N SER A 28 6.59 -11.80 2.89
CA SER A 28 7.09 -11.51 4.24
C SER A 28 6.96 -10.04 4.65
N HIS A 29 6.63 -9.15 3.71
CA HIS A 29 6.46 -7.72 3.97
C HIS A 29 5.00 -7.38 4.31
N TRP A 30 4.81 -6.16 4.83
CA TRP A 30 3.52 -5.64 5.25
C TRP A 30 2.98 -4.65 4.24
N TYR A 31 1.69 -4.79 3.91
CA TYR A 31 1.00 -3.96 2.92
C TYR A 31 -0.36 -3.51 3.43
N PRO A 32 -0.81 -2.30 3.07
CA PRO A 32 -2.18 -1.88 3.33
C PRO A 32 -3.13 -2.62 2.38
N VAL A 33 -4.27 -3.08 2.88
CA VAL A 33 -5.26 -3.82 2.05
C VAL A 33 -6.62 -3.16 2.03
N ALA A 34 -6.93 -2.29 3.00
CA ALA A 34 -8.20 -1.57 3.07
C ALA A 34 -8.08 -0.31 3.93
N ARG A 35 -9.03 0.61 3.81
CA ARG A 35 -9.25 1.68 4.79
C ARG A 35 -10.13 1.14 5.92
N ILE A 36 -9.84 1.49 7.17
CA ILE A 36 -10.62 1.06 8.34
C ILE A 36 -12.09 1.47 8.21
N GLN A 37 -12.33 2.67 7.71
CA GLN A 37 -13.69 3.22 7.53
C GLN A 37 -14.56 2.47 6.52
N ASP A 38 -13.95 1.69 5.62
CA ASP A 38 -14.67 0.92 4.59
C ASP A 38 -15.03 -0.49 5.07
N VAL A 39 -14.53 -0.90 6.25
CA VAL A 39 -14.78 -2.26 6.78
C VAL A 39 -16.12 -2.31 7.50
N SER A 40 -16.97 -3.21 7.05
CA SER A 40 -18.27 -3.51 7.64
C SER A 40 -18.33 -4.92 8.22
N ASN A 41 -19.47 -5.28 8.81
CA ASN A 41 -19.75 -6.65 9.23
C ASN A 41 -20.04 -7.59 8.05
N ALA A 42 -20.36 -7.06 6.86
CA ALA A 42 -20.43 -7.88 5.66
C ALA A 42 -19.00 -8.24 5.20
N PRO A 43 -18.64 -9.53 5.09
CA PRO A 43 -17.32 -9.93 4.64
C PRO A 43 -17.04 -9.41 3.23
N GLN A 44 -15.91 -8.71 3.06
CA GLN A 44 -15.49 -8.17 1.78
C GLN A 44 -14.17 -8.77 1.33
N ARG A 45 -14.01 -8.94 0.01
CA ARG A 45 -12.77 -9.48 -0.53
C ARG A 45 -11.71 -8.39 -0.67
N VAL A 46 -10.53 -8.67 -0.14
CA VAL A 46 -9.29 -7.98 -0.48
C VAL A 46 -8.30 -8.98 -1.06
N THR A 47 -7.40 -8.50 -1.92
CA THR A 47 -6.40 -9.37 -2.57
C THR A 47 -5.01 -8.79 -2.34
N LEU A 48 -4.08 -9.62 -1.93
CA LEU A 48 -2.67 -9.29 -1.76
C LEU A 48 -1.81 -10.40 -2.37
N LEU A 49 -0.94 -10.05 -3.33
CA LEU A 49 -0.02 -10.99 -3.99
C LEU A 49 -0.77 -12.24 -4.52
N ASP A 50 -1.87 -12.02 -5.24
CA ASP A 50 -2.79 -13.03 -5.77
C ASP A 50 -3.52 -13.89 -4.71
N VAL A 51 -3.36 -13.57 -3.42
CA VAL A 51 -4.09 -14.25 -2.34
C VAL A 51 -5.37 -13.50 -2.02
N ASN A 52 -6.51 -14.14 -2.28
CA ASN A 52 -7.81 -13.62 -1.87
C ASN A 52 -8.04 -13.83 -0.37
N MET A 53 -8.45 -12.77 0.32
CA MET A 53 -8.73 -12.74 1.73
C MET A 53 -10.13 -12.20 2.00
N ALA A 54 -10.80 -12.75 3.00
CA ALA A 54 -12.06 -12.22 3.53
C ALA A 54 -11.74 -11.30 4.70
N LEU A 55 -12.02 -10.03 4.53
CA LEU A 55 -11.91 -8.98 5.54
C LEU A 55 -13.30 -8.71 6.11
N TYR A 56 -13.44 -8.75 7.42
CA TYR A 56 -14.72 -8.53 8.10
C TYR A 56 -14.52 -7.95 9.49
N LYS A 57 -15.59 -7.36 10.01
CA LYS A 57 -15.67 -6.85 11.37
C LYS A 57 -16.73 -7.62 12.13
N THR A 58 -16.42 -8.08 13.34
CA THR A 58 -17.36 -8.77 14.24
C THR A 58 -18.30 -7.77 14.92
N GLU A 59 -19.30 -8.26 15.63
CA GLU A 59 -20.24 -7.40 16.38
C GLU A 59 -19.54 -6.63 17.51
N SER A 60 -18.48 -7.18 18.11
CA SER A 60 -17.63 -6.47 19.08
C SER A 60 -16.82 -5.33 18.44
N GLY A 61 -16.74 -5.26 17.11
CA GLY A 61 -15.98 -4.27 16.38
C GLY A 61 -14.54 -4.70 16.03
N GLU A 62 -14.13 -5.92 16.39
CA GLU A 62 -12.83 -6.45 16.02
C GLU A 62 -12.74 -6.76 14.51
N ILE A 63 -11.60 -6.43 13.91
CA ILE A 63 -11.35 -6.64 12.47
C ILE A 63 -10.49 -7.88 12.28
N HIS A 64 -10.96 -8.78 11.43
CA HIS A 64 -10.31 -10.04 11.12
C HIS A 64 -10.06 -10.19 9.63
N LEU A 65 -8.99 -10.93 9.31
CA LEU A 65 -8.59 -11.25 7.96
C LEU A 65 -8.25 -12.73 7.87
N VAL A 66 -8.97 -13.45 7.01
CA VAL A 66 -8.78 -14.88 6.78
C VAL A 66 -8.67 -15.17 5.29
N ARG A 67 -8.08 -16.29 4.91
CA ARG A 67 -8.11 -16.74 3.52
C ARG A 67 -9.56 -16.88 3.05
N ASP A 68 -9.90 -16.27 1.90
CA ASP A 68 -11.27 -16.27 1.37
C ASP A 68 -11.64 -17.63 0.74
N ILE A 69 -11.55 -18.68 1.56
CA ILE A 69 -11.84 -20.05 1.13
C ILE A 69 -12.29 -20.90 2.32
N CYS A 70 -13.48 -21.48 2.21
CA CYS A 70 -13.96 -22.45 3.21
C CYS A 70 -13.22 -23.79 3.03
N PRO A 71 -12.56 -24.34 4.07
CA PRO A 71 -11.79 -25.59 3.99
C PRO A 71 -12.60 -26.81 3.55
N HIS A 72 -13.93 -26.76 3.71
CA HIS A 72 -14.80 -27.88 3.36
C HIS A 72 -14.88 -28.13 1.85
N ARG A 73 -15.28 -27.11 1.07
CA ARG A 73 -15.52 -27.25 -0.37
C ARG A 73 -15.08 -26.04 -1.19
N GLY A 74 -14.20 -25.21 -0.66
CA GLY A 74 -13.57 -24.13 -1.39
C GLY A 74 -14.46 -22.91 -1.69
N VAL A 75 -15.66 -22.82 -1.12
CA VAL A 75 -16.53 -21.65 -1.35
C VAL A 75 -15.94 -20.42 -0.67
N PRO A 76 -15.93 -19.25 -1.34
CA PRO A 76 -15.48 -18.01 -0.73
C PRO A 76 -16.32 -17.63 0.51
N LEU A 77 -15.63 -17.27 1.60
CA LEU A 77 -16.27 -16.82 2.84
C LEU A 77 -16.88 -15.41 2.68
N THR A 78 -16.40 -14.63 1.74
CA THR A 78 -16.98 -13.34 1.35
C THR A 78 -18.39 -13.44 0.76
N LYS A 79 -18.85 -14.63 0.43
CA LYS A 79 -20.25 -14.89 0.06
C LYS A 79 -21.16 -15.20 1.25
N GLY A 80 -20.57 -15.35 2.46
CA GLY A 80 -21.26 -15.62 3.70
C GLY A 80 -21.61 -14.35 4.48
N TRP A 81 -21.71 -14.48 5.78
CA TRP A 81 -22.04 -13.36 6.67
C TRP A 81 -21.32 -13.50 8.01
N VAL A 82 -21.31 -12.45 8.80
CA VAL A 82 -20.91 -12.45 10.20
C VAL A 82 -22.15 -12.61 11.08
N ASP A 83 -22.05 -13.44 12.11
CA ASP A 83 -23.09 -13.65 13.11
C ASP A 83 -22.43 -13.65 14.50
N GLY A 84 -22.59 -12.59 15.25
CA GLY A 84 -21.85 -12.34 16.48
C GLY A 84 -20.35 -12.19 16.21
N GLU A 85 -19.58 -13.08 16.82
CA GLU A 85 -18.12 -13.13 16.68
C GLU A 85 -17.64 -14.17 15.65
N GLU A 86 -18.55 -14.70 14.83
CA GLU A 86 -18.23 -15.79 13.91
C GLU A 86 -18.51 -15.42 12.46
N ILE A 87 -17.66 -15.88 11.56
CA ILE A 87 -17.94 -15.87 10.13
C ILE A 87 -18.59 -17.19 9.71
N VAL A 88 -19.67 -17.11 8.93
CA VAL A 88 -20.50 -18.24 8.51
C VAL A 88 -20.34 -18.51 7.03
N CYS A 89 -19.98 -19.75 6.68
CA CYS A 89 -19.89 -20.19 5.29
C CYS A 89 -21.30 -20.36 4.68
N PRO A 90 -21.59 -19.75 3.51
CA PRO A 90 -22.95 -19.75 2.96
C PRO A 90 -23.38 -21.11 2.38
N TYR A 91 -22.42 -22.05 2.19
CA TYR A 91 -22.74 -23.30 1.48
C TYR A 91 -23.34 -24.37 2.42
N HIS A 92 -22.73 -24.59 3.59
CA HIS A 92 -23.23 -25.61 4.55
C HIS A 92 -23.35 -25.04 5.97
N GLY A 93 -23.27 -23.73 6.16
CA GLY A 93 -23.44 -23.08 7.45
C GLY A 93 -22.32 -23.33 8.45
N LEU A 94 -21.13 -23.82 8.02
CA LEU A 94 -20.01 -23.97 8.93
C LEU A 94 -19.66 -22.62 9.54
N ARG A 95 -19.48 -22.60 10.86
CA ARG A 95 -19.18 -21.40 11.64
C ARG A 95 -17.73 -21.42 12.08
N TYR A 96 -17.11 -20.27 12.06
CA TYR A 96 -15.70 -20.11 12.42
C TYR A 96 -15.54 -18.92 13.36
N ASN A 97 -14.92 -19.16 14.51
CA ASN A 97 -14.67 -18.12 15.50
C ASN A 97 -13.49 -17.20 15.09
N THR A 98 -13.22 -16.19 15.91
CA THR A 98 -12.13 -15.22 15.71
C THR A 98 -10.73 -15.86 15.68
N GLU A 99 -10.57 -17.06 16.26
CA GLU A 99 -9.33 -17.85 16.15
C GLU A 99 -9.23 -18.64 14.83
N GLY A 100 -10.26 -18.58 13.98
CA GLY A 100 -10.35 -19.31 12.72
C GLY A 100 -10.71 -20.80 12.91
N LYS A 101 -11.08 -21.22 14.10
CA LYS A 101 -11.50 -22.61 14.38
C LYS A 101 -12.96 -22.79 14.00
N CYS A 102 -13.26 -23.92 13.37
CA CYS A 102 -14.64 -24.33 13.13
C CYS A 102 -15.29 -24.70 14.45
N THR A 103 -16.35 -24.00 14.80
CA THR A 103 -17.11 -24.18 16.06
C THR A 103 -18.36 -25.01 15.87
N GLN A 104 -18.91 -25.04 14.65
CA GLN A 104 -20.14 -25.73 14.35
C GLN A 104 -20.19 -26.28 12.93
N ILE A 105 -20.67 -27.52 12.80
CA ILE A 105 -21.06 -28.13 11.52
C ILE A 105 -22.57 -28.44 11.64
N PRO A 106 -23.47 -27.59 11.10
CA PRO A 106 -24.92 -27.69 11.33
C PRO A 106 -25.53 -29.05 10.93
N ALA A 107 -24.94 -29.71 9.92
CA ALA A 107 -25.39 -31.05 9.49
C ALA A 107 -25.06 -32.18 10.49
N GLN A 108 -24.21 -31.90 11.48
CA GLN A 108 -23.77 -32.88 12.51
C GLN A 108 -23.65 -32.19 13.89
N PRO A 109 -24.76 -31.75 14.46
CA PRO A 109 -24.77 -30.92 15.68
C PRO A 109 -24.22 -31.64 16.93
N GLU A 110 -24.21 -32.97 16.96
CA GLU A 110 -23.66 -33.78 18.06
C GLU A 110 -22.12 -33.92 18.01
N LEU A 111 -21.45 -33.44 17.03
CA LEU A 111 -19.99 -33.51 16.99
C LEU A 111 -19.38 -32.67 18.12
N THR A 112 -18.81 -33.36 19.13
CA THR A 112 -18.12 -32.71 20.25
C THR A 112 -16.69 -32.33 19.94
N LYS A 113 -16.11 -32.87 18.85
CA LYS A 113 -14.75 -32.58 18.43
C LYS A 113 -14.70 -32.42 16.91
N ILE A 114 -14.45 -31.19 16.47
CA ILE A 114 -14.24 -30.86 15.05
C ILE A 114 -12.72 -30.89 14.78
N SER A 115 -12.34 -31.51 13.66
CA SER A 115 -10.95 -31.62 13.25
C SER A 115 -10.36 -30.24 12.90
N ASP A 116 -9.10 -30.00 13.30
CA ASP A 116 -8.36 -28.78 12.91
C ASP A 116 -8.19 -28.61 11.39
N ARG A 117 -8.43 -29.65 10.59
CA ARG A 117 -8.50 -29.55 9.11
C ARG A 117 -9.61 -28.61 8.61
N PHE A 118 -10.59 -28.30 9.46
CA PHE A 118 -11.62 -27.30 9.16
C PHE A 118 -11.22 -25.89 9.58
N SER A 119 -10.01 -25.67 10.11
CA SER A 119 -9.58 -24.34 10.53
C SER A 119 -9.26 -23.44 9.34
N LEU A 120 -9.59 -22.16 9.48
CA LEU A 120 -9.25 -21.10 8.51
C LEU A 120 -7.77 -20.70 8.64
N THR A 121 -7.16 -20.31 7.52
CA THR A 121 -5.89 -19.61 7.54
C THR A 121 -6.16 -18.15 7.89
N LYS A 122 -5.61 -17.67 9.01
CA LYS A 122 -5.69 -16.29 9.48
C LYS A 122 -4.47 -15.49 9.00
N PHE A 123 -4.68 -14.20 8.77
CA PHE A 123 -3.61 -13.25 8.54
C PHE A 123 -3.56 -12.22 9.68
N PRO A 124 -2.37 -11.72 10.03
CA PRO A 124 -2.24 -10.69 11.04
C PRO A 124 -2.86 -9.37 10.55
N VAL A 125 -3.39 -8.59 11.50
CA VAL A 125 -3.99 -7.29 11.24
C VAL A 125 -3.30 -6.23 12.10
N VAL A 126 -2.82 -5.17 11.47
CA VAL A 126 -2.34 -3.95 12.13
C VAL A 126 -3.15 -2.77 11.61
N GLN A 127 -3.72 -2.00 12.53
CA GLN A 127 -4.42 -0.77 12.19
C GLN A 127 -3.48 0.42 12.39
N ARG A 128 -3.17 1.14 11.30
CA ARG A 128 -2.30 2.32 11.36
C ARG A 128 -2.61 3.28 10.21
N TYR A 129 -2.64 4.57 10.51
CA TYR A 129 -2.90 5.64 9.53
C TYR A 129 -4.26 5.51 8.81
N GLY A 130 -5.29 5.07 9.55
CA GLY A 130 -6.61 4.82 8.99
C GLY A 130 -6.68 3.60 8.05
N LEU A 131 -5.60 2.82 7.94
CA LEU A 131 -5.47 1.66 7.06
C LEU A 131 -5.36 0.36 7.86
N ILE A 132 -5.76 -0.71 7.19
CA ILE A 132 -5.56 -2.09 7.61
C ILE A 132 -4.35 -2.65 6.88
N TRP A 133 -3.32 -3.00 7.65
CA TRP A 133 -2.09 -3.60 7.15
C TRP A 133 -2.06 -5.08 7.48
N THR A 134 -1.51 -5.86 6.56
CA THR A 134 -1.34 -7.30 6.72
C THR A 134 -0.07 -7.79 6.02
N SER A 135 0.30 -9.02 6.33
CA SER A 135 1.35 -9.77 5.67
C SER A 135 0.91 -11.22 5.50
N ILE A 136 1.34 -11.86 4.41
CA ILE A 136 1.02 -13.28 4.18
C ILE A 136 1.84 -14.18 5.12
N HIS A 137 3.15 -13.92 5.25
CA HIS A 137 4.07 -14.72 6.06
C HIS A 137 4.59 -14.00 7.31
N GLY A 138 4.56 -12.67 7.38
CA GLY A 138 4.93 -11.91 8.57
C GLY A 138 3.92 -12.18 9.69
N ARG A 139 4.39 -12.75 10.80
CA ARG A 139 3.53 -13.16 11.94
C ARG A 139 3.67 -12.24 13.14
N ASP A 140 4.81 -11.64 13.29
CA ASP A 140 5.10 -10.75 14.42
C ASP A 140 4.68 -9.32 14.06
N VAL A 141 3.56 -8.89 14.61
CA VAL A 141 3.02 -7.53 14.40
C VAL A 141 3.94 -6.45 14.99
N THR A 142 4.80 -6.79 15.95
CA THR A 142 5.75 -5.84 16.54
C THR A 142 6.91 -5.53 15.60
N GLN A 143 7.17 -6.39 14.63
CA GLN A 143 8.18 -6.25 13.60
C GLN A 143 7.60 -5.80 12.25
N ALA A 144 6.35 -5.35 12.22
CA ALA A 144 5.74 -4.82 11.02
C ALA A 144 6.51 -3.57 10.54
N ASN A 145 7.17 -3.67 9.39
CA ASN A 145 7.93 -2.57 8.78
C ASN A 145 7.01 -1.59 8.04
N ILE A 146 6.00 -1.09 8.76
CA ILE A 146 5.10 -0.05 8.26
C ILE A 146 5.86 1.29 8.30
N PRO A 147 5.84 2.08 7.20
CA PRO A 147 6.49 3.38 7.16
C PRO A 147 6.06 4.29 8.31
N VAL A 148 6.95 5.18 8.73
CA VAL A 148 6.67 6.12 9.82
C VAL A 148 6.03 7.39 9.25
N LEU A 149 4.76 7.64 9.59
CA LEU A 149 4.06 8.91 9.38
C LEU A 149 3.80 9.54 10.74
N ASP A 150 4.85 10.14 11.31
CA ASP A 150 4.92 10.62 12.69
C ASP A 150 3.92 11.74 13.03
N THR A 151 3.42 12.41 12.01
CA THR A 151 2.45 13.51 12.13
C THR A 151 0.99 13.06 12.08
N TRP A 152 0.72 11.74 11.95
CA TRP A 152 -0.67 11.24 11.82
C TRP A 152 -1.50 11.47 13.08
N ASP A 153 -0.90 11.25 14.24
CA ASP A 153 -1.56 11.41 15.55
C ASP A 153 -1.15 12.72 16.26
N ASP A 154 -0.48 13.62 15.53
CA ASP A 154 -0.05 14.91 16.07
C ASP A 154 -1.21 15.92 16.00
N ALA A 155 -1.53 16.54 17.14
CA ALA A 155 -2.62 17.51 17.25
C ALA A 155 -2.43 18.80 16.42
N GLU A 156 -1.17 19.12 16.07
CA GLU A 156 -0.83 20.27 15.21
C GLU A 156 -1.04 19.98 13.72
N HIS A 157 -1.37 18.71 13.36
CA HIS A 157 -1.59 18.29 11.97
C HIS A 157 -3.01 17.76 11.75
N GLN A 158 -3.57 18.08 10.59
CA GLN A 158 -4.79 17.47 10.10
C GLN A 158 -4.45 16.18 9.36
N ALA A 159 -4.95 15.04 9.85
CA ALA A 159 -4.85 13.77 9.16
C ALA A 159 -5.99 13.64 8.12
N ILE A 160 -5.65 13.27 6.89
CA ILE A 160 -6.55 13.18 5.75
C ILE A 160 -6.34 11.83 5.06
N LEU A 161 -7.42 11.09 4.81
CA LEU A 161 -7.36 9.80 4.13
C LEU A 161 -8.26 9.82 2.87
N PRO A 162 -7.69 10.14 1.70
CA PRO A 162 -8.41 10.09 0.44
C PRO A 162 -8.93 8.69 0.08
N PRO A 163 -9.87 8.55 -0.87
CA PRO A 163 -10.16 7.28 -1.51
C PRO A 163 -8.90 6.63 -2.09
N PHE A 164 -8.86 5.30 -2.11
CA PHE A 164 -7.78 4.57 -2.77
C PHE A 164 -7.90 4.66 -4.30
N VAL A 165 -6.80 4.39 -5.00
CA VAL A 165 -6.76 4.35 -6.46
C VAL A 165 -6.30 2.95 -6.91
N ASP A 166 -7.03 2.34 -7.84
CA ASP A 166 -6.62 1.09 -8.49
C ASP A 166 -5.87 1.42 -9.78
N ILE A 167 -4.64 0.90 -9.91
CA ILE A 167 -3.71 1.17 -11.01
C ILE A 167 -3.42 -0.15 -11.74
N GLY A 168 -3.54 -0.15 -13.06
CA GLY A 168 -3.21 -1.27 -13.95
C GLY A 168 -1.72 -1.39 -14.24
N GLY A 169 -0.88 -1.19 -13.22
CA GLY A 169 0.56 -1.25 -13.27
C GLY A 169 1.17 -1.91 -12.03
N SER A 170 2.44 -2.32 -12.11
CA SER A 170 3.14 -2.93 -10.97
C SER A 170 3.37 -1.93 -9.84
N SER A 171 3.36 -2.43 -8.59
CA SER A 171 3.64 -1.59 -7.43
C SER A 171 5.05 -0.99 -7.44
N GLY A 172 6.00 -1.65 -8.10
CA GLY A 172 7.35 -1.12 -8.31
C GLY A 172 7.36 0.10 -9.23
N ARG A 173 6.62 0.06 -10.35
CA ARG A 173 6.47 1.20 -11.27
C ARG A 173 5.77 2.37 -10.59
N GLN A 174 4.68 2.08 -9.85
CA GLN A 174 3.97 3.12 -9.11
C GLN A 174 4.86 3.82 -8.08
N LEU A 175 5.64 3.06 -7.30
CA LEU A 175 6.53 3.66 -6.32
C LEU A 175 7.67 4.42 -6.98
N GLU A 176 8.24 3.90 -8.07
CA GLU A 176 9.28 4.59 -8.82
C GLU A 176 8.76 5.92 -9.39
N GLY A 177 7.56 5.95 -9.98
CA GLY A 177 6.92 7.18 -10.43
C GLY A 177 6.77 8.20 -9.30
N PHE A 178 6.33 7.77 -8.13
CA PHE A 178 6.16 8.65 -6.97
C PHE A 178 7.48 9.30 -6.49
N ILE A 179 8.62 8.62 -6.60
CA ILE A 179 9.93 9.15 -6.18
C ILE A 179 10.74 9.79 -7.32
N ASP A 180 10.23 9.78 -8.53
CA ASP A 180 10.80 10.52 -9.66
C ASP A 180 10.45 12.00 -9.55
N VAL A 181 11.43 12.86 -9.82
CA VAL A 181 11.24 14.32 -9.78
C VAL A 181 11.31 14.95 -11.19
N ALA A 182 11.74 14.19 -12.19
CA ALA A 182 11.93 14.70 -13.54
C ALA A 182 10.61 14.80 -14.33
N HIS A 183 9.61 13.98 -13.99
CA HIS A 183 8.31 14.00 -14.67
C HIS A 183 7.44 15.22 -14.30
N PHE A 184 7.69 15.91 -13.19
CA PHE A 184 6.82 16.98 -12.68
C PHE A 184 6.44 18.00 -13.75
N ALA A 185 7.44 18.56 -14.47
CA ALA A 185 7.20 19.58 -15.48
C ALA A 185 6.37 19.10 -16.67
N TRP A 186 6.34 17.80 -16.91
CA TRP A 186 5.72 17.19 -18.09
C TRP A 186 4.36 16.56 -17.77
N VAL A 187 4.27 15.77 -16.71
CA VAL A 187 3.07 15.05 -16.30
C VAL A 187 2.12 15.99 -15.55
N HIS A 188 2.64 16.73 -14.56
CA HIS A 188 1.83 17.60 -13.68
C HIS A 188 1.76 19.07 -14.13
N HIS A 189 1.99 19.35 -15.42
CA HIS A 189 1.94 20.70 -15.94
C HIS A 189 0.55 21.36 -15.86
N ASN A 190 -0.51 20.56 -15.73
CA ASN A 190 -1.88 21.06 -15.54
C ASN A 190 -2.27 21.21 -14.05
N ALA A 191 -1.48 20.63 -13.13
CA ALA A 191 -1.77 20.63 -11.71
C ALA A 191 -0.95 21.67 -10.92
N PHE A 192 0.37 21.55 -10.88
CA PHE A 192 1.23 22.40 -10.04
C PHE A 192 2.56 22.78 -10.71
N ALA A 193 2.99 22.09 -11.75
CA ALA A 193 4.28 22.30 -12.42
C ALA A 193 4.14 23.10 -13.72
N ASN A 194 5.26 23.36 -14.40
CA ASN A 194 5.27 24.11 -15.66
C ASN A 194 6.34 23.54 -16.59
N ARG A 195 6.00 23.33 -17.85
CA ARG A 195 6.91 22.87 -18.91
C ARG A 195 8.07 23.83 -19.21
N ASP A 196 7.90 25.09 -18.87
CA ASP A 196 8.98 26.11 -19.04
C ASP A 196 10.08 25.93 -17.97
N ASN A 197 9.88 25.08 -16.97
CA ASN A 197 10.83 24.81 -15.90
C ASN A 197 11.14 23.31 -15.76
N PRO A 198 11.74 22.67 -16.77
CA PRO A 198 11.99 21.23 -16.78
C PRO A 198 13.31 20.82 -16.09
N ILE A 199 14.12 21.80 -15.67
CA ILE A 199 15.45 21.54 -15.15
C ILE A 199 15.35 20.93 -13.76
N VAL A 200 15.93 19.73 -13.57
CA VAL A 200 16.08 19.10 -12.28
C VAL A 200 17.43 19.48 -11.68
N PRO A 201 17.47 20.27 -10.61
CA PRO A 201 18.69 20.55 -9.88
C PRO A 201 19.33 19.25 -9.34
N LYS A 202 20.66 19.26 -9.19
CA LYS A 202 21.34 18.14 -8.53
C LYS A 202 20.80 17.96 -7.13
N TYR A 203 20.46 16.71 -6.79
CA TYR A 203 19.94 16.36 -5.49
C TYR A 203 20.70 15.19 -4.86
N HIS A 204 20.48 14.98 -3.57
CA HIS A 204 21.17 13.97 -2.80
C HIS A 204 20.25 12.78 -2.53
N THR A 205 20.79 11.57 -2.69
CA THR A 205 20.13 10.31 -2.31
C THR A 205 21.12 9.49 -1.50
N GLU A 206 20.68 9.01 -0.34
CA GLU A 206 21.47 8.15 0.55
C GLU A 206 20.71 6.89 0.93
N ARG A 207 21.44 5.82 1.20
CA ARG A 207 20.86 4.61 1.77
C ARG A 207 20.70 4.76 3.27
N THR A 208 19.59 4.23 3.79
CA THR A 208 19.26 4.20 5.21
C THR A 208 19.10 2.75 5.68
N ASN A 209 18.91 2.55 6.98
CA ASN A 209 18.61 1.23 7.54
C ASN A 209 17.21 0.70 7.19
N TYR A 210 16.31 1.58 6.71
CA TYR A 210 14.95 1.22 6.25
C TYR A 210 14.80 1.21 4.72
N GLY A 211 15.78 1.72 3.98
CA GLY A 211 15.73 1.80 2.51
C GLY A 211 16.59 2.92 1.95
N LEU A 212 16.00 4.04 1.55
CA LEU A 212 16.72 5.22 1.07
C LEU A 212 16.00 6.52 1.45
N LYS A 213 16.77 7.59 1.45
CA LYS A 213 16.29 8.96 1.63
C LYS A 213 16.81 9.86 0.52
N THR A 214 15.92 10.64 -0.06
CA THR A 214 16.24 11.63 -1.09
C THR A 214 15.81 13.02 -0.62
N VAL A 215 16.71 14.00 -0.75
CA VAL A 215 16.38 15.41 -0.52
C VAL A 215 16.50 16.17 -1.84
N TYR A 216 15.40 16.72 -2.30
CA TYR A 216 15.27 17.46 -3.54
C TYR A 216 14.81 18.89 -3.25
N ILE A 217 15.56 19.88 -3.73
CA ILE A 217 15.25 21.31 -3.56
C ILE A 217 15.16 21.94 -4.95
N SER A 218 14.05 22.57 -5.25
CA SER A 218 13.80 23.20 -6.55
C SER A 218 12.83 24.37 -6.42
N ASN A 219 12.65 25.10 -7.52
CA ASN A 219 11.63 26.14 -7.66
C ASN A 219 10.30 25.61 -8.23
N VAL A 220 10.14 24.29 -8.37
CA VAL A 220 8.86 23.70 -8.77
C VAL A 220 7.89 23.79 -7.60
N SER A 221 6.81 24.54 -7.77
CA SER A 221 5.76 24.77 -6.76
C SER A 221 5.12 23.45 -6.29
N ASN A 222 4.48 23.49 -5.14
CA ASN A 222 3.56 22.45 -4.70
C ASN A 222 2.13 22.99 -4.50
N TYR A 223 1.93 24.27 -4.79
CA TYR A 223 0.58 24.83 -4.84
C TYR A 223 -0.11 24.45 -6.16
N PRO A 224 -1.41 24.08 -6.14
CA PRO A 224 -2.24 24.10 -7.33
C PRO A 224 -2.12 25.46 -8.05
N HIS A 225 -2.31 25.47 -9.35
CA HIS A 225 -2.14 26.69 -10.15
C HIS A 225 -2.97 27.87 -9.63
N GLU A 226 -4.17 27.63 -9.11
CA GLU A 226 -5.05 28.67 -8.56
C GLU A 226 -4.46 29.30 -7.29
N LEU A 227 -3.65 28.58 -6.54
CA LEU A 227 -3.02 29.03 -5.30
C LEU A 227 -1.57 29.47 -5.47
N LYS A 228 -1.04 29.45 -6.68
CA LYS A 228 0.36 29.83 -6.95
C LYS A 228 0.69 31.27 -6.50
N HIS A 229 -0.29 32.13 -6.44
CA HIS A 229 -0.15 33.51 -5.93
C HIS A 229 0.23 33.59 -4.45
N LEU A 230 0.09 32.49 -3.68
CA LEU A 230 0.50 32.38 -2.28
C LEU A 230 2.01 32.05 -2.14
N GLU A 231 2.67 31.70 -3.23
CA GLU A 231 4.10 31.37 -3.22
C GLU A 231 4.94 32.63 -3.12
N PRO A 232 5.80 32.76 -2.09
CA PRO A 232 6.73 33.88 -1.98
C PRO A 232 7.73 33.89 -3.16
N GLU A 233 8.10 35.08 -3.62
CA GLU A 233 9.08 35.23 -4.69
C GLU A 233 10.42 34.56 -4.32
N GLY A 234 10.91 33.69 -5.21
CA GLY A 234 12.16 32.97 -5.02
C GLY A 234 12.12 31.83 -3.98
N PHE A 235 10.93 31.43 -3.55
CA PHE A 235 10.81 30.30 -2.61
C PHE A 235 11.36 29.00 -3.20
N LEU A 236 12.17 28.29 -2.44
CA LEU A 236 12.71 27.00 -2.80
C LEU A 236 11.98 25.88 -2.07
N TRP A 237 11.29 25.08 -2.80
CA TRP A 237 10.54 23.94 -2.33
C TRP A 237 11.47 22.78 -1.98
N LYS A 238 11.48 22.38 -0.74
CA LYS A 238 12.21 21.19 -0.31
C LYS A 238 11.26 20.01 -0.20
N ARG A 239 11.62 18.93 -0.90
CA ARG A 239 10.94 17.64 -0.84
C ARG A 239 11.90 16.59 -0.30
N THR A 240 11.45 15.86 0.70
CA THR A 240 12.19 14.74 1.27
C THR A 240 11.39 13.48 1.04
N PHE A 241 11.96 12.54 0.29
CA PHE A 241 11.40 11.22 0.08
C PHE A 241 12.12 10.22 0.95
N GLU A 242 11.38 9.52 1.80
CA GLU A 242 11.85 8.39 2.60
C GLU A 242 11.21 7.13 2.08
N VAL A 243 12.00 6.27 1.43
CA VAL A 243 11.49 5.07 0.75
C VAL A 243 11.66 3.86 1.64
N TYR A 244 10.59 3.13 1.83
CA TYR A 244 10.49 1.90 2.60
C TYR A 244 10.15 0.75 1.64
N PRO A 245 11.16 0.08 1.06
CA PRO A 245 10.91 -1.03 0.17
C PRO A 245 10.08 -2.13 0.86
N PRO A 246 9.27 -2.92 0.11
CA PRO A 246 9.31 -2.92 -1.35
C PRO A 246 8.50 -1.79 -2.00
N PHE A 247 7.36 -1.33 -1.47
CA PHE A 247 6.41 -0.53 -2.24
C PHE A 247 5.78 0.63 -1.44
N SER A 248 6.51 1.22 -0.51
CA SER A 248 6.02 2.38 0.24
C SER A 248 7.05 3.50 0.31
N ALA A 249 6.59 4.76 0.33
CA ALA A 249 7.43 5.93 0.58
C ALA A 249 6.65 7.02 1.31
N VAL A 250 7.35 7.83 2.09
CA VAL A 250 6.81 9.06 2.70
C VAL A 250 7.47 10.24 2.01
N LEU A 251 6.68 11.14 1.45
CA LEU A 251 7.10 12.43 0.95
C LEU A 251 6.79 13.49 2.00
N THR A 252 7.79 14.26 2.40
CA THR A 252 7.63 15.50 3.17
C THR A 252 7.87 16.68 2.24
N VAL A 253 6.97 17.64 2.22
CA VAL A 253 7.10 18.91 1.48
C VAL A 253 7.09 20.06 2.47
N ASP A 254 8.15 20.86 2.45
CA ASP A 254 8.25 22.09 3.25
C ASP A 254 7.54 23.21 2.48
N PHE A 255 6.51 23.80 3.10
CA PHE A 255 5.73 24.92 2.57
C PHE A 255 6.21 26.25 3.16
N PRO A 256 5.84 27.40 2.57
CA PRO A 256 6.10 28.71 3.17
C PRO A 256 5.57 28.80 4.62
N GLU A 257 6.17 29.71 5.41
CA GLU A 257 5.76 29.99 6.79
C GLU A 257 5.79 28.79 7.75
N GLY A 258 6.60 27.77 7.43
CA GLY A 258 6.73 26.56 8.28
C GLY A 258 5.61 25.55 8.07
N GLY A 259 4.84 25.66 6.99
CA GLY A 259 3.88 24.64 6.61
C GLY A 259 4.57 23.32 6.24
N ILE A 260 3.99 22.22 6.66
CA ILE A 260 4.48 20.85 6.39
C ILE A 260 3.33 20.04 5.81
N LEU A 261 3.57 19.41 4.66
CA LEU A 261 2.72 18.37 4.10
C LEU A 261 3.50 17.06 4.12
N LYS A 262 2.92 16.00 4.67
CA LYS A 262 3.45 14.64 4.54
C LYS A 262 2.45 13.74 3.81
N ILE A 263 2.95 12.94 2.89
CA ILE A 263 2.16 12.02 2.06
C ILE A 263 2.79 10.63 2.16
N LEU A 264 2.04 9.66 2.65
CA LEU A 264 2.45 8.27 2.59
C LEU A 264 1.87 7.64 1.32
N ASN A 265 2.74 7.33 0.35
CA ASN A 265 2.41 6.49 -0.80
C ASN A 265 2.61 5.02 -0.37
N ALA A 266 1.51 4.27 -0.24
CA ALA A 266 1.53 2.89 0.23
C ALA A 266 0.80 1.97 -0.75
N CYS A 267 1.56 1.18 -1.50
CA CYS A 267 1.02 0.29 -2.51
C CYS A 267 0.69 -1.09 -1.94
N CYS A 268 -0.47 -1.60 -2.31
CA CYS A 268 -0.87 -2.98 -2.15
C CYS A 268 -0.71 -3.70 -3.50
N PRO A 269 0.25 -4.61 -3.66
CA PRO A 269 0.37 -5.41 -4.87
C PRO A 269 -0.76 -6.45 -4.93
N ILE A 270 -1.81 -6.16 -5.69
CA ILE A 270 -2.92 -7.10 -5.92
C ILE A 270 -2.40 -8.28 -6.74
N SER A 271 -1.69 -7.99 -7.84
CA SER A 271 -0.97 -8.94 -8.69
C SER A 271 0.35 -8.31 -9.16
N SER A 272 1.12 -8.99 -9.98
CA SER A 272 2.38 -8.44 -10.52
C SER A 272 2.19 -7.16 -11.33
N ASN A 273 1.02 -6.98 -11.93
CA ASN A 273 0.68 -5.87 -12.82
C ASN A 273 -0.57 -5.08 -12.39
N LYS A 274 -1.02 -5.25 -11.14
CA LYS A 274 -2.15 -4.50 -10.60
C LYS A 274 -1.88 -4.06 -9.16
N THR A 275 -2.03 -2.78 -8.91
CA THR A 275 -1.75 -2.14 -7.62
C THR A 275 -2.98 -1.42 -7.11
N ARG A 276 -3.23 -1.50 -5.80
CA ARG A 276 -4.10 -0.56 -5.09
C ARG A 276 -3.24 0.40 -4.30
N LEU A 277 -3.39 1.69 -4.57
CA LEU A 277 -2.66 2.75 -3.92
C LEU A 277 -3.49 3.38 -2.81
N PHE A 278 -2.91 3.45 -1.59
CA PHE A 278 -3.45 4.20 -0.45
C PHE A 278 -2.53 5.38 -0.14
N VAL A 279 -3.14 6.54 0.15
CA VAL A 279 -2.37 7.79 0.27
C VAL A 279 -2.84 8.59 1.49
N PRO A 280 -2.66 8.08 2.73
CA PRO A 280 -2.87 8.91 3.89
C PRO A 280 -1.88 10.08 3.89
N LEU A 281 -2.36 11.27 4.21
CA LEU A 281 -1.55 12.48 4.27
C LEU A 281 -1.86 13.31 5.51
N THR A 282 -0.91 14.15 5.91
CA THR A 282 -1.07 15.08 7.02
C THR A 282 -0.55 16.46 6.64
N ARG A 283 -1.17 17.52 7.16
CA ARG A 283 -0.71 18.90 6.99
C ARG A 283 -0.97 19.74 8.23
N ASN A 284 -0.09 20.72 8.51
CA ASN A 284 -0.25 21.67 9.62
C ASN A 284 -0.73 23.06 9.16
N PHE A 285 -1.19 23.21 7.94
CA PHE A 285 -1.72 24.45 7.35
C PHE A 285 -3.08 24.18 6.70
N ASP A 286 -3.88 25.23 6.45
CA ASP A 286 -5.21 25.14 5.81
C ASP A 286 -6.09 24.01 6.40
N GLN A 287 -6.06 23.84 7.72
CA GLN A 287 -6.71 22.72 8.40
C GLN A 287 -8.24 22.81 8.42
N THR A 288 -8.78 23.99 8.12
CA THR A 288 -10.23 24.24 8.05
C THR A 288 -10.75 24.30 6.60
N GLY A 289 -9.85 24.10 5.62
CA GLY A 289 -10.18 24.11 4.21
C GLY A 289 -11.10 22.96 3.81
N ASP A 290 -11.72 23.14 2.65
CA ASP A 290 -12.63 22.15 2.07
C ASP A 290 -11.86 20.87 1.64
N LEU A 291 -12.15 19.76 2.32
CA LEU A 291 -11.51 18.46 2.03
C LEU A 291 -11.82 17.93 0.63
N GLU A 292 -13.00 18.27 0.07
CA GLU A 292 -13.33 17.84 -1.29
C GLU A 292 -12.36 18.42 -2.33
N LYS A 293 -11.85 19.64 -2.10
CA LYS A 293 -10.81 20.23 -2.96
C LYS A 293 -9.48 19.48 -2.82
N VAL A 294 -9.14 19.06 -1.60
CA VAL A 294 -7.94 18.23 -1.37
C VAL A 294 -8.07 16.89 -2.09
N TYR A 295 -9.23 16.24 -1.97
CA TYR A 295 -9.49 14.98 -2.68
C TYR A 295 -9.46 15.14 -4.19
N ALA A 296 -10.10 16.19 -4.72
CA ALA A 296 -10.11 16.46 -6.15
C ALA A 296 -8.70 16.71 -6.71
N PHE A 297 -7.89 17.50 -5.99
CA PHE A 297 -6.50 17.77 -6.40
C PHE A 297 -5.64 16.50 -6.36
N ASN A 298 -5.74 15.69 -5.30
CA ASN A 298 -5.02 14.41 -5.23
C ASN A 298 -5.48 13.45 -6.34
N ALA A 299 -6.80 13.38 -6.60
CA ALA A 299 -7.34 12.52 -7.66
C ALA A 299 -6.82 12.94 -9.05
N GLN A 300 -6.68 14.26 -9.31
CA GLN A 300 -6.09 14.76 -10.55
C GLN A 300 -4.63 14.32 -10.69
N ILE A 301 -3.80 14.53 -9.66
CA ILE A 301 -2.38 14.12 -9.63
C ILE A 301 -2.25 12.61 -9.93
N PHE A 302 -3.03 11.79 -9.23
CA PHE A 302 -2.96 10.34 -9.43
C PHE A 302 -3.46 9.88 -10.80
N ALA A 303 -4.45 10.57 -11.39
CA ALA A 303 -4.91 10.26 -12.74
C ALA A 303 -3.84 10.61 -13.80
N GLU A 304 -3.10 11.71 -13.60
CA GLU A 304 -1.98 12.09 -14.45
C GLU A 304 -0.84 11.06 -14.37
N ASP A 305 -0.50 10.59 -13.16
CA ASP A 305 0.51 9.54 -12.94
C ASP A 305 0.06 8.18 -13.47
N GLN A 306 -1.20 7.82 -13.26
CA GLN A 306 -1.76 6.53 -13.65
C GLN A 306 -1.63 6.30 -15.15
N ASP A 307 -1.94 7.30 -15.97
CA ASP A 307 -1.82 7.23 -17.44
C ASP A 307 -0.37 6.87 -17.86
N MET A 308 0.61 7.46 -17.19
CA MET A 308 2.01 7.17 -17.45
C MET A 308 2.41 5.76 -16.97
N VAL A 309 2.09 5.40 -15.74
CA VAL A 309 2.46 4.09 -15.14
C VAL A 309 1.84 2.93 -15.92
N GLU A 310 0.57 3.03 -16.32
CA GLU A 310 -0.13 1.99 -17.07
C GLU A 310 0.36 1.84 -18.53
N SER A 311 0.99 2.89 -19.08
CA SER A 311 1.55 2.87 -20.42
C SER A 311 3.00 2.38 -20.51
N GLN A 312 3.72 2.23 -19.37
CA GLN A 312 5.12 1.82 -19.36
C GLN A 312 5.30 0.37 -19.83
N LYS A 313 6.42 0.13 -20.53
CA LYS A 313 6.84 -1.20 -21.01
C LYS A 313 8.33 -1.45 -20.67
N PRO A 314 8.67 -2.62 -20.09
CA PRO A 314 7.73 -3.63 -19.60
C PRO A 314 6.83 -3.09 -18.49
N GLU A 315 5.68 -3.74 -18.28
CA GLU A 315 4.69 -3.33 -17.25
C GLU A 315 5.26 -3.43 -15.85
N GLU A 316 6.13 -4.39 -15.61
CA GLU A 316 6.85 -4.59 -14.36
C GLU A 316 8.14 -3.75 -14.34
N LEU A 317 8.60 -3.40 -13.14
CA LEU A 317 9.78 -2.56 -12.96
C LEU A 317 11.09 -3.32 -13.28
N PRO A 318 11.88 -2.93 -14.31
CA PRO A 318 13.16 -3.56 -14.60
C PRO A 318 14.18 -3.34 -13.47
N LEU A 319 14.66 -4.41 -12.84
CA LEU A 319 15.74 -4.34 -11.85
C LEU A 319 17.12 -4.41 -12.48
N ASP A 320 17.23 -4.92 -13.71
CA ASP A 320 18.43 -4.80 -14.52
C ASP A 320 18.51 -3.39 -15.14
N LEU A 321 19.40 -2.56 -14.61
CA LEU A 321 19.54 -1.17 -15.05
C LEU A 321 19.96 -1.03 -16.52
N MET A 322 20.40 -2.11 -17.17
CA MET A 322 20.75 -2.08 -18.59
C MET A 322 19.53 -2.20 -19.52
N MET A 323 18.35 -2.52 -18.97
CA MET A 323 17.11 -2.64 -19.77
C MET A 323 16.51 -1.30 -20.14
N GLU A 324 16.84 -0.24 -19.41
CA GLU A 324 16.38 1.13 -19.67
C GLU A 324 17.57 2.09 -19.60
N ALA A 325 17.46 3.22 -20.30
CA ALA A 325 18.44 4.29 -20.22
C ALA A 325 18.17 5.16 -18.99
N HIS A 326 19.24 5.52 -18.27
CA HIS A 326 19.16 6.35 -17.07
C HIS A 326 19.97 7.65 -17.24
N PHE A 327 19.50 8.70 -16.61
CA PHE A 327 20.21 9.98 -16.52
C PHE A 327 20.37 10.44 -15.06
N GLU A 328 21.07 11.55 -14.82
CA GLU A 328 21.47 11.95 -13.46
C GLU A 328 20.27 12.14 -12.50
N ALA A 329 19.11 12.58 -13.03
CA ALA A 329 17.90 12.77 -12.22
C ALA A 329 17.24 11.44 -11.75
N ASP A 330 17.59 10.28 -12.32
CA ASP A 330 17.05 8.97 -11.92
C ASP A 330 17.77 8.36 -10.69
N ARG A 331 18.51 9.17 -9.96
CA ARG A 331 19.34 8.69 -8.84
C ARG A 331 18.55 7.95 -7.77
N SER A 332 17.37 8.45 -7.39
CA SER A 332 16.46 7.78 -6.44
C SER A 332 15.95 6.46 -7.00
N SER A 333 15.47 6.45 -8.25
CA SER A 333 14.95 5.28 -8.95
C SER A 333 16.00 4.18 -9.08
N THR A 334 17.21 4.51 -9.55
CA THR A 334 18.28 3.53 -9.71
C THR A 334 18.77 2.97 -8.37
N THR A 335 18.73 3.78 -7.29
CA THR A 335 19.06 3.31 -5.95
C THR A 335 17.99 2.37 -5.42
N TYR A 336 16.73 2.68 -5.62
CA TYR A 336 15.59 1.85 -5.26
C TYR A 336 15.64 0.47 -5.96
N ARG A 337 15.84 0.45 -7.28
CA ARG A 337 15.98 -0.80 -8.06
C ARG A 337 17.14 -1.68 -7.56
N ARG A 338 18.29 -1.08 -7.21
CA ARG A 338 19.40 -1.83 -6.62
C ARG A 338 19.05 -2.47 -5.29
N ILE A 339 18.29 -1.79 -4.42
CA ILE A 339 17.83 -2.35 -3.14
C ILE A 339 16.96 -3.57 -3.39
N LEU A 340 15.99 -3.50 -4.30
CA LEU A 340 15.12 -4.62 -4.64
C LEU A 340 15.93 -5.81 -5.23
N ALA A 341 16.88 -5.53 -6.10
CA ALA A 341 17.77 -6.55 -6.68
C ALA A 341 18.65 -7.24 -5.61
N GLU A 342 19.16 -6.49 -4.64
CA GLU A 342 19.95 -7.02 -3.52
C GLU A 342 19.13 -7.91 -2.58
N TRP A 343 17.81 -7.67 -2.46
CA TRP A 343 16.91 -8.57 -1.75
C TRP A 343 16.71 -9.90 -2.47
N GLY A 344 17.16 -9.98 -3.71
CA GLY A 344 17.12 -11.19 -4.54
C GLY A 344 15.83 -11.32 -5.35
N LEU A 345 15.04 -10.24 -5.46
CA LEU A 345 13.96 -10.21 -6.44
C LEU A 345 14.52 -10.46 -7.83
N SER A 346 13.84 -11.27 -8.62
CA SER A 346 14.33 -11.74 -9.89
C SER A 346 14.29 -10.64 -10.96
N LYS A 347 15.03 -10.86 -12.04
CA LYS A 347 14.94 -9.99 -13.21
C LYS A 347 13.54 -10.06 -13.87
N ARG A 348 12.83 -11.18 -13.66
CA ARG A 348 11.47 -11.39 -14.20
C ARG A 348 10.38 -10.69 -13.43
N TYR A 349 10.63 -10.31 -12.18
CA TYR A 349 9.76 -9.35 -11.51
C TYR A 349 9.55 -8.09 -12.36
N THR A 350 10.34 -7.95 -13.36
CA THR A 350 10.57 -6.78 -14.18
C THR A 350 10.22 -6.96 -15.67
N VAL A 351 9.78 -8.12 -16.10
CA VAL A 351 9.56 -8.39 -17.54
C VAL A 351 8.14 -8.77 -17.82
#